data_0eb8e9727e98df3528b0e51e52e1b018
#
_entry.id   0eb8e9727e98df3528b0e51e52e1b018
#
_cell.length_a   1.000
_cell.length_b   1.000
_cell.length_c   1.000
_cell.angle_alpha   90.00
_cell.angle_beta   90.00
_cell.angle_gamma   90.00
#
_symmetry.space_group_name_H-M   'P 1'
#
loop_
_entity.id
_entity.type
_entity.pdbx_description
1 polymer ?
#
loop_
_entity_poly.entity_id
_entity_poly.type
_entity_poly.pdbx_seq_one_letter_code
_entity_poly.pdbx_strand_id
1 'polypeptide(L)'
;MKIDKREKYFTGLTRNTFLLALTSLFADISSEMLYPVLPVFLTQTLHASGGIVGLIEGIAVATQNLVQGFSGWLSDKWQKRKGIALFGYALSAVAKPFTGLAAAWPWVLGTRFFDRMGSAVRSAPRDALIAASAGEKNRGKAFGLEGVGDNLGAFIGPLIAVMILFLFQLKIRAVFYLTIIPGILSVIMILLVKEKKSHAKSKSKIDLHLRNFPLPYWKYLLVIALFGIGNSSNAFLILQTKDLGFSLESTILIYAAFNLVAALISYPAGNLSDKLGRKNVLLVSFLIYLITYIGFATIKNLWLIAASFGLYGLYQGIFRSVGKAMATDFIPQHLRASGIGWYATTLGLTGLAASIIAGQLWDKVGHTAVFIYGAVFGLFGIVLLITLIPGRKRKNEVT
;
A
#
# COMPACT_ATOMS: atom_id res chain seq x y z
N MET A 1 -24.57 -1.77 -37.74
CA MET A 1 -23.17 -2.11 -37.43
C MET A 1 -23.03 -2.16 -35.90
N LYS A 2 -23.11 -3.33 -35.28
CA LYS A 2 -22.93 -3.49 -33.83
C LYS A 2 -21.44 -3.28 -33.53
N ILE A 3 -21.08 -2.10 -32.99
CA ILE A 3 -19.75 -1.84 -32.47
C ILE A 3 -19.52 -2.85 -31.33
N ASP A 4 -18.55 -3.72 -31.48
CA ASP A 4 -18.22 -4.73 -30.48
C ASP A 4 -17.93 -4.02 -29.15
N LYS A 5 -18.63 -4.40 -28.09
CA LYS A 5 -18.44 -3.79 -26.76
C LYS A 5 -16.97 -3.90 -26.28
N ARG A 6 -16.24 -4.88 -26.75
CA ARG A 6 -14.80 -5.09 -26.45
C ARG A 6 -13.92 -3.95 -27.00
N GLU A 7 -14.19 -3.43 -28.21
CA GLU A 7 -13.44 -2.30 -28.76
C GLU A 7 -13.60 -1.03 -27.92
N LYS A 8 -14.75 -0.83 -27.27
CA LYS A 8 -15.08 0.37 -26.49
C LYS A 8 -14.28 0.47 -25.18
N TYR A 9 -13.88 -0.66 -24.56
CA TYR A 9 -13.11 -0.66 -23.31
C TYR A 9 -11.62 -0.41 -23.54
N PHE A 10 -11.02 -0.91 -24.61
CA PHE A 10 -9.59 -0.81 -24.91
C PHE A 10 -9.23 0.37 -25.81
N THR A 11 -10.22 1.06 -26.40
CA THR A 11 -9.99 2.25 -27.24
C THR A 11 -9.30 3.35 -26.44
N GLY A 12 -8.16 3.81 -26.95
CA GLY A 12 -7.35 4.88 -26.34
C GLY A 12 -6.28 4.41 -25.35
N LEU A 13 -6.16 3.09 -25.11
CA LEU A 13 -5.01 2.52 -24.42
C LEU A 13 -3.87 2.26 -25.41
N THR A 14 -2.66 2.56 -25.02
CA THR A 14 -1.46 2.41 -25.85
C THR A 14 -0.67 1.16 -25.44
N ARG A 15 0.23 0.69 -26.31
CA ARG A 15 1.19 -0.37 -25.95
C ARG A 15 1.94 -0.04 -24.64
N ASN A 16 2.30 1.22 -24.43
CA ASN A 16 2.99 1.64 -23.22
C ASN A 16 2.11 1.46 -21.95
N THR A 17 0.81 1.73 -22.03
CA THR A 17 -0.09 1.53 -20.87
C THR A 17 -0.19 0.06 -20.48
N PHE A 18 -0.24 -0.86 -21.44
CA PHE A 18 -0.21 -2.29 -21.18
C PHE A 18 1.13 -2.75 -20.59
N LEU A 19 2.26 -2.27 -21.13
CA LEU A 19 3.58 -2.59 -20.59
C LEU A 19 3.75 -2.09 -19.16
N LEU A 20 3.24 -0.89 -18.83
CA LEU A 20 3.29 -0.34 -17.48
C LEU A 20 2.38 -1.13 -16.52
N ALA A 21 1.21 -1.55 -16.94
CA ALA A 21 0.34 -2.44 -16.16
C ALA A 21 0.99 -3.81 -15.88
N LEU A 22 1.63 -4.42 -16.88
CA LEU A 22 2.41 -5.65 -16.71
C LEU A 22 3.63 -5.45 -15.81
N THR A 23 4.27 -4.28 -15.90
CA THR A 23 5.37 -3.92 -14.99
C THR A 23 4.90 -3.92 -13.53
N SER A 24 3.76 -3.29 -13.24
CA SER A 24 3.13 -3.28 -11.92
C SER A 24 2.73 -4.70 -11.48
N LEU A 25 2.05 -5.45 -12.34
CA LEU A 25 1.66 -6.84 -12.07
C LEU A 25 2.84 -7.69 -11.59
N PHE A 26 3.92 -7.75 -12.38
CA PHE A 26 5.07 -8.58 -12.03
C PHE A 26 5.82 -8.09 -10.81
N ALA A 27 5.92 -6.78 -10.62
CA ALA A 27 6.54 -6.21 -9.43
C ALA A 27 5.76 -6.53 -8.16
N ASP A 28 4.43 -6.53 -8.23
CA ASP A 28 3.58 -6.83 -7.09
C ASP A 28 3.51 -8.33 -6.83
N ILE A 29 3.48 -9.19 -7.87
CA ILE A 29 3.71 -10.64 -7.69
C ILE A 29 5.00 -10.85 -6.89
N SER A 30 6.12 -10.25 -7.31
CA SER A 30 7.42 -10.39 -6.63
C SER A 30 7.38 -9.93 -5.17
N SER A 31 6.69 -8.85 -4.87
CA SER A 31 6.60 -8.28 -3.51
C SER A 31 5.67 -9.08 -2.62
N GLU A 32 4.54 -9.50 -3.14
CA GLU A 32 3.49 -10.16 -2.39
C GLU A 32 3.72 -11.68 -2.22
N MET A 33 4.61 -12.29 -3.02
CA MET A 33 5.16 -13.61 -2.70
C MET A 33 5.95 -13.58 -1.38
N LEU A 34 6.71 -12.53 -1.16
CA LEU A 34 7.58 -12.37 0.01
C LEU A 34 6.79 -11.95 1.26
N TYR A 35 5.82 -11.04 1.12
CA TYR A 35 5.24 -10.31 2.24
C TYR A 35 4.59 -11.22 3.31
N PRO A 36 3.70 -12.19 2.99
CA PRO A 36 3.06 -13.01 4.00
C PRO A 36 4.01 -14.04 4.66
N VAL A 37 5.14 -14.31 4.02
CA VAL A 37 6.14 -15.29 4.49
C VAL A 37 7.19 -14.64 5.39
N LEU A 38 7.47 -13.36 5.19
CA LEU A 38 8.55 -12.65 5.85
C LEU A 38 8.44 -12.58 7.39
N PRO A 39 7.29 -12.24 8.00
CA PRO A 39 7.16 -12.21 9.45
C PRO A 39 7.41 -13.57 10.08
N VAL A 40 6.93 -14.63 9.44
CA VAL A 40 7.14 -16.01 9.90
C VAL A 40 8.61 -16.46 9.75
N PHE A 41 9.26 -16.07 8.65
CA PHE A 41 10.69 -16.29 8.46
C PHE A 41 11.53 -15.58 9.54
N LEU A 42 11.20 -14.34 9.87
CA LEU A 42 11.88 -13.58 10.93
C LEU A 42 11.72 -14.25 12.28
N THR A 43 10.53 -14.64 12.68
CA THR A 43 10.27 -15.19 14.02
C THR A 43 10.65 -16.67 14.14
N GLN A 44 10.32 -17.50 13.17
CA GLN A 44 10.53 -18.96 13.28
C GLN A 44 11.88 -19.44 12.75
N THR A 45 12.49 -18.74 11.76
CA THR A 45 13.77 -19.15 11.20
C THR A 45 14.93 -18.35 11.75
N LEU A 46 14.77 -17.04 11.93
CA LEU A 46 15.83 -16.17 12.45
C LEU A 46 15.66 -15.85 13.94
N HIS A 47 14.63 -16.38 14.59
CA HIS A 47 14.33 -16.20 16.02
C HIS A 47 14.29 -14.71 16.43
N ALA A 48 13.83 -13.85 15.52
CA ALA A 48 13.67 -12.43 15.79
C ALA A 48 12.44 -12.18 16.64
N SER A 49 12.51 -11.23 17.58
CA SER A 49 11.39 -10.83 18.40
C SER A 49 10.36 -10.01 17.62
N GLY A 50 9.15 -9.85 18.15
CA GLY A 50 8.11 -8.98 17.61
C GLY A 50 8.57 -7.53 17.49
N GLY A 51 9.40 -7.05 18.43
CA GLY A 51 10.03 -5.73 18.37
C GLY A 51 10.90 -5.53 17.15
N ILE A 52 11.66 -6.57 16.75
CA ILE A 52 12.47 -6.56 15.53
C ILE A 52 11.60 -6.56 14.29
N VAL A 53 10.53 -7.37 14.25
CA VAL A 53 9.56 -7.36 13.15
C VAL A 53 8.93 -5.97 13.00
N GLY A 54 8.51 -5.36 14.11
CA GLY A 54 7.96 -4.00 14.12
C GLY A 54 8.93 -2.94 13.62
N LEU A 55 10.22 -3.05 14.00
CA LEU A 55 11.29 -2.16 13.54
C LEU A 55 11.51 -2.29 12.02
N ILE A 56 11.65 -3.52 11.50
CA ILE A 56 11.87 -3.79 10.08
C ILE A 56 10.70 -3.27 9.23
N GLU A 57 9.48 -3.61 9.59
CA GLU A 57 8.30 -3.19 8.85
C GLU A 57 8.03 -1.70 9.01
N GLY A 58 8.26 -1.13 10.18
CA GLY A 58 8.13 0.31 10.41
C GLY A 58 9.10 1.11 9.53
N ILE A 59 10.38 0.73 9.49
CA ILE A 59 11.39 1.34 8.61
C ILE A 59 11.01 1.16 7.15
N ALA A 60 10.49 -0.01 6.76
CA ALA A 60 10.04 -0.28 5.40
C ALA A 60 8.90 0.68 4.97
N VAL A 61 7.90 0.87 5.82
CA VAL A 61 6.76 1.80 5.56
C VAL A 61 7.24 3.25 5.52
N ALA A 62 8.08 3.68 6.47
CA ALA A 62 8.61 5.04 6.49
C ALA A 62 9.46 5.31 5.23
N THR A 63 10.37 4.41 4.87
CA THR A 63 11.21 4.53 3.67
C THR A 63 10.35 4.69 2.43
N GLN A 64 9.33 3.85 2.25
CA GLN A 64 8.45 3.91 1.08
C GLN A 64 7.72 5.25 0.98
N ASN A 65 7.14 5.72 2.06
CA ASN A 65 6.33 6.95 2.04
C ASN A 65 7.18 8.22 1.92
N LEU A 66 8.32 8.29 2.61
CA LEU A 66 9.21 9.47 2.57
C LEU A 66 9.92 9.59 1.21
N VAL A 67 10.47 8.49 0.70
CA VAL A 67 11.26 8.51 -0.54
C VAL A 67 10.37 8.70 -1.77
N GLN A 68 9.11 8.22 -1.75
CA GLN A 68 8.18 8.39 -2.87
C GLN A 68 7.94 9.84 -3.23
N GLY A 69 7.77 10.72 -2.25
CA GLY A 69 7.60 12.17 -2.48
C GLY A 69 8.83 12.80 -3.13
N PHE A 70 10.02 12.45 -2.64
CA PHE A 70 11.28 12.92 -3.18
C PHE A 70 11.54 12.43 -4.60
N SER A 71 11.23 11.18 -4.89
CA SER A 71 11.38 10.57 -6.22
C SER A 71 10.53 11.29 -7.28
N GLY A 72 9.31 11.70 -6.95
CA GLY A 72 8.47 12.49 -7.84
C GLY A 72 9.12 13.81 -8.24
N TRP A 73 9.64 14.54 -7.26
CA TRP A 73 10.34 15.79 -7.51
C TRP A 73 11.60 15.59 -8.38
N LEU A 74 12.40 14.57 -8.10
CA LEU A 74 13.61 14.26 -8.85
C LEU A 74 13.30 13.90 -10.31
N SER A 75 12.24 13.12 -10.51
CA SER A 75 11.74 12.72 -11.82
C SER A 75 11.29 13.92 -12.67
N ASP A 76 10.59 14.87 -12.06
CA ASP A 76 10.16 16.09 -12.74
C ASP A 76 11.32 17.04 -13.03
N LYS A 77 12.33 17.11 -12.15
CA LYS A 77 13.53 17.92 -12.34
C LYS A 77 14.41 17.40 -13.47
N TRP A 78 14.66 16.10 -13.51
CA TRP A 78 15.57 15.48 -14.48
C TRP A 78 14.89 15.11 -15.80
N GLN A 79 13.57 15.08 -15.87
CA GLN A 79 12.78 14.68 -17.05
C GLN A 79 13.16 13.29 -17.61
N LYS A 80 13.77 12.42 -16.77
CA LYS A 80 14.21 11.05 -17.11
C LYS A 80 13.37 10.03 -16.34
N ARG A 81 12.07 10.01 -16.61
CA ARG A 81 11.09 9.22 -15.87
C ARG A 81 11.35 7.71 -15.99
N LYS A 82 11.61 7.23 -17.21
CA LYS A 82 11.90 5.81 -17.46
C LYS A 82 13.16 5.35 -16.74
N GLY A 83 14.25 6.13 -16.78
CA GLY A 83 15.52 5.77 -16.14
C GLY A 83 15.40 5.63 -14.62
N ILE A 84 14.68 6.58 -13.97
CA ILE A 84 14.46 6.56 -12.52
C ILE A 84 13.54 5.39 -12.15
N ALA A 85 12.45 5.17 -12.89
CA ALA A 85 11.57 4.02 -12.66
C ALA A 85 12.31 2.70 -12.82
N LEU A 86 13.11 2.54 -13.89
CA LEU A 86 13.92 1.36 -14.16
C LEU A 86 14.88 1.06 -13.01
N PHE A 87 15.59 2.08 -12.52
CA PHE A 87 16.48 1.93 -11.37
C PHE A 87 15.71 1.43 -10.14
N GLY A 88 14.54 1.99 -9.85
CA GLY A 88 13.72 1.56 -8.73
C GLY A 88 13.22 0.11 -8.86
N TYR A 89 12.77 -0.30 -10.06
CA TYR A 89 12.38 -1.69 -10.32
C TYR A 89 13.56 -2.66 -10.19
N ALA A 90 14.72 -2.32 -10.75
CA ALA A 90 15.91 -3.15 -10.66
C ALA A 90 16.40 -3.29 -9.21
N LEU A 91 16.46 -2.19 -8.44
CA LEU A 91 16.85 -2.22 -7.04
C LEU A 91 15.94 -3.12 -6.20
N SER A 92 14.61 -2.99 -6.36
CA SER A 92 13.65 -3.83 -5.65
C SER A 92 13.73 -5.30 -6.11
N ALA A 93 13.90 -5.57 -7.40
CA ALA A 93 14.02 -6.93 -7.94
C ALA A 93 15.26 -7.66 -7.42
N VAL A 94 16.38 -6.94 -7.26
CA VAL A 94 17.64 -7.51 -6.72
C VAL A 94 17.55 -7.68 -5.21
N ALA A 95 17.05 -6.70 -4.47
CA ALA A 95 17.03 -6.73 -3.01
C ALA A 95 16.27 -7.92 -2.41
N LYS A 96 15.13 -8.30 -3.01
CA LYS A 96 14.23 -9.34 -2.46
C LYS A 96 14.89 -10.74 -2.39
N PRO A 97 15.54 -11.27 -3.44
CA PRO A 97 16.21 -12.57 -3.36
C PRO A 97 17.29 -12.63 -2.29
N PHE A 98 18.00 -11.52 -2.06
CA PHE A 98 19.01 -11.44 -1.03
C PHE A 98 18.45 -11.62 0.39
N THR A 99 17.14 -11.42 0.61
CA THR A 99 16.49 -11.77 1.88
C THR A 99 16.63 -13.27 2.19
N GLY A 100 16.65 -14.14 1.17
CA GLY A 100 16.84 -15.59 1.34
C GLY A 100 18.21 -15.99 1.86
N LEU A 101 19.24 -15.15 1.72
CA LEU A 101 20.59 -15.37 2.23
C LEU A 101 20.74 -14.97 3.71
N ALA A 102 19.72 -14.36 4.32
CA ALA A 102 19.82 -13.84 5.67
C ALA A 102 20.14 -14.96 6.68
N ALA A 103 21.22 -14.77 7.44
CA ALA A 103 21.56 -15.57 8.62
C ALA A 103 21.07 -14.91 9.92
N ALA A 104 20.82 -13.59 9.89
CA ALA A 104 20.34 -12.82 11.02
C ALA A 104 19.44 -11.68 10.55
N TRP A 105 18.61 -11.15 11.44
CA TRP A 105 17.62 -10.12 11.14
C TRP A 105 18.20 -8.78 10.59
N PRO A 106 19.42 -8.31 10.94
CA PRO A 106 19.96 -7.07 10.37
C PRO A 106 20.11 -7.13 8.85
N TRP A 107 20.41 -8.31 8.31
CA TRP A 107 20.46 -8.53 6.87
C TRP A 107 19.08 -8.33 6.22
N VAL A 108 18.02 -8.84 6.88
CA VAL A 108 16.63 -8.64 6.42
C VAL A 108 16.26 -7.16 6.46
N LEU A 109 16.65 -6.44 7.51
CA LEU A 109 16.44 -4.99 7.60
C LEU A 109 17.06 -4.26 6.40
N GLY A 110 18.31 -4.57 6.06
CA GLY A 110 19.01 -3.99 4.91
C GLY A 110 18.28 -4.29 3.58
N THR A 111 17.96 -5.56 3.34
CA THR A 111 17.28 -5.96 2.10
C THR A 111 15.87 -5.36 1.98
N ARG A 112 15.13 -5.27 3.07
CA ARG A 112 13.81 -4.61 3.11
C ARG A 112 13.90 -3.10 2.88
N PHE A 113 14.91 -2.46 3.46
CA PHE A 113 15.17 -1.03 3.22
C PHE A 113 15.40 -0.77 1.73
N PHE A 114 16.30 -1.51 1.08
CA PHE A 114 16.57 -1.33 -0.34
C PHE A 114 15.38 -1.70 -1.23
N ASP A 115 14.64 -2.76 -0.90
CA ASP A 115 13.41 -3.12 -1.60
C ASP A 115 12.37 -1.99 -1.54
N ARG A 116 12.12 -1.44 -0.34
CA ARG A 116 11.16 -0.34 -0.17
C ARG A 116 11.64 0.97 -0.78
N MET A 117 12.92 1.25 -0.72
CA MET A 117 13.52 2.38 -1.42
C MET A 117 13.34 2.26 -2.94
N GLY A 118 13.61 1.09 -3.52
CA GLY A 118 13.38 0.82 -4.94
C GLY A 118 11.90 1.00 -5.32
N SER A 119 10.98 0.47 -4.50
CA SER A 119 9.54 0.63 -4.69
C SER A 119 9.09 2.09 -4.64
N ALA A 120 9.61 2.86 -3.70
CA ALA A 120 9.33 4.28 -3.57
C ALA A 120 9.86 5.11 -4.74
N VAL A 121 11.11 4.83 -5.15
CA VAL A 121 11.78 5.53 -6.28
C VAL A 121 11.03 5.33 -7.59
N ARG A 122 10.46 4.14 -7.83
CA ARG A 122 9.74 3.84 -9.08
C ARG A 122 8.32 4.43 -9.16
N SER A 123 7.64 4.64 -8.01
CA SER A 123 6.20 4.90 -7.97
C SER A 123 5.79 6.16 -8.73
N ALA A 124 6.32 7.33 -8.36
CA ALA A 124 5.95 8.59 -9.00
C ALA A 124 6.39 8.71 -10.49
N PRO A 125 7.61 8.29 -10.88
CA PRO A 125 8.01 8.23 -12.29
C PRO A 125 7.15 7.30 -13.13
N ARG A 126 6.73 6.13 -12.60
CA ARG A 126 5.81 5.20 -13.27
C ARG A 126 4.47 5.88 -13.54
N ASP A 127 3.89 6.51 -12.52
CA ASP A 127 2.59 7.19 -12.64
C ASP A 127 2.65 8.32 -13.69
N ALA A 128 3.77 9.04 -13.74
CA ALA A 128 4.01 10.06 -14.76
C ALA A 128 4.14 9.46 -16.19
N LEU A 129 4.75 8.27 -16.34
CA LEU A 129 4.82 7.55 -17.62
C LEU A 129 3.44 7.07 -18.05
N ILE A 130 2.59 6.57 -17.13
CA ILE A 130 1.20 6.16 -17.41
C ILE A 130 0.42 7.37 -17.92
N ALA A 131 0.47 8.50 -17.21
CA ALA A 131 -0.21 9.73 -17.59
C ALA A 131 0.23 10.27 -18.95
N ALA A 132 1.54 10.17 -19.28
CA ALA A 132 2.09 10.59 -20.55
C ALA A 132 1.79 9.63 -21.71
N SER A 133 1.50 8.37 -21.41
CA SER A 133 1.22 7.32 -22.40
C SER A 133 -0.24 7.30 -22.85
N ALA A 134 -1.13 7.92 -22.06
CA ALA A 134 -2.57 8.02 -22.37
C ALA A 134 -2.93 9.47 -22.71
N GLY A 135 -3.87 9.65 -23.67
CA GLY A 135 -4.48 10.98 -23.89
C GLY A 135 -5.29 11.41 -22.67
N GLU A 136 -5.51 12.71 -22.50
CA GLU A 136 -6.17 13.28 -21.32
C GLU A 136 -7.51 12.60 -20.97
N LYS A 137 -8.34 12.31 -22.00
CA LYS A 137 -9.63 11.63 -21.87
C LYS A 137 -9.52 10.17 -21.43
N ASN A 138 -8.36 9.54 -21.58
CA ASN A 138 -8.13 8.11 -21.32
C ASN A 138 -7.20 7.84 -20.11
N ARG A 139 -6.76 8.87 -19.39
CA ARG A 139 -5.89 8.72 -18.21
C ARG A 139 -6.52 7.82 -17.14
N GLY A 140 -7.82 8.00 -16.88
CA GLY A 140 -8.54 7.14 -15.93
C GLY A 140 -8.53 5.66 -16.32
N LYS A 141 -8.68 5.34 -17.62
CA LYS A 141 -8.58 3.96 -18.11
C LYS A 141 -7.16 3.40 -17.96
N ALA A 142 -6.14 4.21 -18.21
CA ALA A 142 -4.75 3.79 -18.11
C ALA A 142 -4.33 3.47 -16.65
N PHE A 143 -4.70 4.34 -15.70
CA PHE A 143 -4.52 4.07 -14.27
C PHE A 143 -5.41 2.92 -13.78
N GLY A 144 -6.62 2.78 -14.31
CA GLY A 144 -7.48 1.64 -14.01
C GLY A 144 -6.85 0.31 -14.45
N LEU A 145 -6.24 0.26 -15.62
CA LEU A 145 -5.54 -0.94 -16.12
C LEU A 145 -4.31 -1.27 -15.26
N GLU A 146 -3.55 -0.25 -14.85
CA GLU A 146 -2.42 -0.42 -13.94
C GLU A 146 -2.88 -0.93 -12.58
N GLY A 147 -3.96 -0.35 -12.00
CA GLY A 147 -4.54 -0.83 -10.75
C GLY A 147 -5.05 -2.27 -10.81
N VAL A 148 -5.54 -2.72 -11.97
CA VAL A 148 -5.84 -4.16 -12.20
C VAL A 148 -4.56 -4.99 -12.13
N GLY A 149 -3.46 -4.51 -12.72
CA GLY A 149 -2.16 -5.18 -12.64
C GLY A 149 -1.68 -5.31 -11.18
N ASP A 150 -1.66 -4.22 -10.43
CA ASP A 150 -1.29 -4.20 -8.99
C ASP A 150 -2.15 -5.19 -8.19
N ASN A 151 -3.47 -5.12 -8.32
CA ASN A 151 -4.40 -5.96 -7.57
C ASN A 151 -4.29 -7.45 -7.90
N LEU A 152 -4.13 -7.79 -9.19
CA LEU A 152 -3.87 -9.17 -9.61
C LEU A 152 -2.53 -9.66 -9.08
N GLY A 153 -1.50 -8.81 -9.09
CA GLY A 153 -0.19 -9.14 -8.51
C GLY A 153 -0.27 -9.42 -7.02
N ALA A 154 -1.01 -8.58 -6.29
CA ALA A 154 -1.23 -8.73 -4.86
C ALA A 154 -2.01 -10.00 -4.47
N PHE A 155 -2.86 -10.50 -5.35
CA PHE A 155 -3.57 -11.77 -5.17
C PHE A 155 -2.74 -12.98 -5.60
N ILE A 156 -2.12 -12.93 -6.78
CA ILE A 156 -1.38 -14.05 -7.36
C ILE A 156 -0.07 -14.32 -6.61
N GLY A 157 0.62 -13.28 -6.12
CA GLY A 157 1.88 -13.44 -5.39
C GLY A 157 1.83 -14.41 -4.22
N PRO A 158 0.91 -14.24 -3.26
CA PRO A 158 0.74 -15.19 -2.16
C PRO A 158 0.37 -16.59 -2.62
N LEU A 159 -0.45 -16.76 -3.67
CA LEU A 159 -0.79 -18.07 -4.22
C LEU A 159 0.44 -18.79 -4.79
N ILE A 160 1.36 -18.07 -5.45
CA ILE A 160 2.63 -18.63 -5.90
C ILE A 160 3.49 -19.04 -4.69
N ALA A 161 3.50 -18.25 -3.60
CA ALA A 161 4.21 -18.64 -2.38
C ALA A 161 3.65 -19.95 -1.78
N VAL A 162 2.32 -20.10 -1.73
CA VAL A 162 1.66 -21.38 -1.33
C VAL A 162 2.11 -22.52 -2.23
N MET A 163 2.08 -22.33 -3.55
CA MET A 163 2.49 -23.35 -4.52
C MET A 163 3.96 -23.78 -4.29
N ILE A 164 4.88 -22.84 -4.07
CA ILE A 164 6.29 -23.12 -3.81
C ILE A 164 6.47 -23.94 -2.51
N LEU A 165 5.79 -23.53 -1.45
CA LEU A 165 5.97 -24.12 -0.13
C LEU A 165 5.27 -25.48 0.02
N PHE A 166 4.04 -25.62 -0.50
CA PHE A 166 3.18 -26.76 -0.18
C PHE A 166 3.00 -27.72 -1.36
N LEU A 167 2.95 -27.24 -2.59
CA LEU A 167 2.87 -28.12 -3.74
C LEU A 167 4.26 -28.67 -4.13
N PHE A 168 5.28 -27.81 -4.18
CA PHE A 168 6.65 -28.22 -4.47
C PHE A 168 7.47 -28.57 -3.23
N GLN A 169 6.92 -28.41 -2.02
CA GLN A 169 7.55 -28.70 -0.72
C GLN A 169 8.93 -28.08 -0.55
N LEU A 170 9.14 -26.89 -1.11
CA LEU A 170 10.41 -26.19 -1.01
C LEU A 170 10.50 -25.42 0.32
N LYS A 171 11.73 -25.19 0.77
CA LYS A 171 12.00 -24.42 1.99
C LYS A 171 11.59 -22.95 1.82
N ILE A 172 11.23 -22.30 2.94
CA ILE A 172 10.78 -20.90 2.99
C ILE A 172 11.76 -19.94 2.25
N ARG A 173 13.07 -20.19 2.27
CA ARG A 173 14.07 -19.39 1.56
C ARG A 173 13.90 -19.44 0.03
N ALA A 174 13.35 -20.53 -0.51
CA ALA A 174 13.10 -20.65 -1.95
C ALA A 174 12.09 -19.61 -2.44
N VAL A 175 11.11 -19.23 -1.60
CA VAL A 175 10.16 -18.16 -1.94
C VAL A 175 10.91 -16.86 -2.22
N PHE A 176 11.86 -16.50 -1.36
CA PHE A 176 12.66 -15.27 -1.54
C PHE A 176 13.51 -15.32 -2.80
N TYR A 177 14.20 -16.42 -3.07
CA TYR A 177 15.01 -16.55 -4.29
C TYR A 177 14.16 -16.47 -5.55
N LEU A 178 12.99 -17.11 -5.56
CA LEU A 178 12.12 -17.15 -6.73
C LEU A 178 11.40 -15.81 -7.01
N THR A 179 11.40 -14.86 -6.07
CA THR A 179 10.91 -13.49 -6.35
C THR A 179 11.68 -12.79 -7.46
N ILE A 180 12.90 -13.28 -7.79
CA ILE A 180 13.73 -12.72 -8.87
C ILE A 180 13.05 -12.88 -10.23
N ILE A 181 12.29 -13.96 -10.43
CA ILE A 181 11.66 -14.26 -11.72
C ILE A 181 10.65 -13.16 -12.09
N PRO A 182 9.59 -12.91 -11.30
CA PRO A 182 8.68 -11.79 -11.59
C PRO A 182 9.39 -10.43 -11.46
N GLY A 183 10.40 -10.30 -10.59
CA GLY A 183 11.22 -9.11 -10.50
C GLY A 183 11.91 -8.76 -11.84
N ILE A 184 12.57 -9.71 -12.47
CA ILE A 184 13.20 -9.54 -13.79
C ILE A 184 12.14 -9.25 -14.85
N LEU A 185 11.01 -9.95 -14.84
CA LEU A 185 9.92 -9.68 -15.79
C LEU A 185 9.42 -8.23 -15.68
N SER A 186 9.31 -7.68 -14.46
CA SER A 186 8.94 -6.28 -14.27
C SER A 186 9.98 -5.32 -14.89
N VAL A 187 11.28 -5.63 -14.74
CA VAL A 187 12.38 -4.86 -15.33
C VAL A 187 12.36 -4.94 -16.85
N ILE A 188 12.09 -6.11 -17.40
CA ILE A 188 11.97 -6.28 -18.88
C ILE A 188 10.78 -5.46 -19.40
N MET A 189 9.63 -5.49 -18.74
CA MET A 189 8.46 -4.74 -19.18
C MET A 189 8.73 -3.22 -19.20
N ILE A 190 9.35 -2.65 -18.16
CA ILE A 190 9.67 -1.22 -18.16
C ILE A 190 10.76 -0.87 -19.20
N LEU A 191 11.69 -1.76 -19.50
CA LEU A 191 12.68 -1.55 -20.56
C LEU A 191 12.02 -1.41 -21.95
N LEU A 192 10.93 -2.13 -22.20
CA LEU A 192 10.19 -2.08 -23.45
C LEU A 192 9.33 -0.82 -23.60
N VAL A 193 9.08 -0.08 -22.53
CA VAL A 193 8.32 1.20 -22.56
C VAL A 193 9.11 2.25 -23.34
N LYS A 194 8.43 2.95 -24.24
CA LYS A 194 9.01 4.06 -25.00
C LYS A 194 8.67 5.38 -24.30
N GLU A 195 9.67 6.08 -23.77
CA GLU A 195 9.49 7.39 -23.17
C GLU A 195 9.35 8.46 -24.25
N LYS A 196 8.21 9.17 -24.26
CA LYS A 196 8.04 10.35 -25.10
C LYS A 196 8.66 11.56 -24.38
N LYS A 197 9.59 12.26 -25.02
CA LYS A 197 10.16 13.50 -24.48
C LYS A 197 9.02 14.50 -24.25
N SER A 198 8.77 14.88 -23.01
CA SER A 198 7.83 15.93 -22.68
C SER A 198 8.57 17.26 -22.68
N HIS A 199 8.16 18.19 -23.54
CA HIS A 199 8.70 19.55 -23.53
C HIS A 199 8.04 20.47 -22.47
N ALA A 200 7.08 19.97 -21.73
CA ALA A 200 6.44 20.73 -20.67
C ALA A 200 7.36 20.78 -19.43
N LYS A 201 8.11 21.87 -19.30
CA LYS A 201 8.79 22.18 -18.02
C LYS A 201 7.72 22.33 -16.94
N SER A 202 7.55 21.31 -16.10
CA SER A 202 6.73 21.45 -14.90
C SER A 202 7.37 22.50 -13.99
N LYS A 203 6.71 23.65 -13.85
CA LYS A 203 7.09 24.70 -12.89
C LYS A 203 6.59 24.38 -11.48
N SER A 204 6.25 23.13 -11.17
CA SER A 204 5.79 22.80 -9.83
C SER A 204 6.94 22.96 -8.85
N LYS A 205 7.01 24.10 -8.20
CA LYS A 205 7.79 24.28 -6.98
C LYS A 205 7.10 23.44 -5.90
N ILE A 206 7.83 22.49 -5.31
CA ILE A 206 7.35 21.85 -4.08
C ILE A 206 7.38 22.94 -3.01
N ASP A 207 6.22 23.33 -2.55
CA ASP A 207 6.11 24.22 -1.40
C ASP A 207 6.06 23.35 -0.13
N LEU A 208 7.18 23.27 0.56
CA LEU A 208 7.31 22.55 1.82
C LEU A 208 6.90 23.40 3.04
N HIS A 209 6.55 24.68 2.82
CA HIS A 209 6.17 25.55 3.93
C HIS A 209 4.78 25.15 4.46
N LEU A 210 4.79 24.52 5.60
CA LEU A 210 3.60 24.02 6.29
C LEU A 210 2.55 25.12 6.56
N ARG A 211 2.96 26.37 6.71
CA ARG A 211 2.07 27.54 6.96
C ARG A 211 1.14 27.85 5.79
N ASN A 212 1.43 27.38 4.58
CA ASN A 212 0.63 27.67 3.39
C ASN A 212 -0.60 26.77 3.24
N PHE A 213 -0.74 25.76 4.10
CA PHE A 213 -1.87 24.82 4.03
C PHE A 213 -3.06 25.30 4.89
N PRO A 214 -4.30 25.13 4.38
CA PRO A 214 -5.51 25.50 5.10
C PRO A 214 -5.70 24.74 6.42
N LEU A 215 -6.29 25.37 7.42
CA LEU A 215 -6.57 24.74 8.72
C LEU A 215 -7.36 23.41 8.63
N PRO A 216 -8.37 23.26 7.73
CA PRO A 216 -9.05 21.96 7.55
C PRO A 216 -8.12 20.83 7.14
N TYR A 217 -7.08 21.11 6.34
CA TYR A 217 -6.09 20.12 5.97
C TYR A 217 -5.26 19.67 7.18
N TRP A 218 -4.83 20.59 8.03
CA TRP A 218 -4.11 20.28 9.29
C TRP A 218 -4.95 19.44 10.24
N LYS A 219 -6.24 19.79 10.40
CA LYS A 219 -7.18 18.98 11.19
C LYS A 219 -7.28 17.57 10.64
N TYR A 220 -7.32 17.42 9.32
CA TYR A 220 -7.36 16.11 8.68
C TYR A 220 -6.05 15.33 8.88
N LEU A 221 -4.89 15.97 8.73
CA LEU A 221 -3.60 15.33 9.02
C LEU A 221 -3.52 14.85 10.48
N LEU A 222 -4.05 15.63 11.44
CA LEU A 222 -4.11 15.21 12.84
C LEU A 222 -4.98 13.96 13.03
N VAL A 223 -6.14 13.88 12.36
CA VAL A 223 -7.00 12.68 12.37
C VAL A 223 -6.21 11.47 11.84
N ILE A 224 -5.55 11.63 10.69
CA ILE A 224 -4.76 10.57 10.06
C ILE A 224 -3.55 10.18 10.91
N ALA A 225 -2.91 11.14 11.58
CA ALA A 225 -1.77 10.88 12.44
C ALA A 225 -2.17 10.03 13.66
N LEU A 226 -3.22 10.43 14.37
CA LEU A 226 -3.67 9.69 15.56
C LEU A 226 -4.23 8.31 15.20
N PHE A 227 -5.00 8.21 14.13
CA PHE A 227 -5.41 6.90 13.60
C PHE A 227 -4.19 6.06 13.19
N GLY A 228 -3.23 6.69 12.49
CA GLY A 228 -2.04 6.03 11.95
C GLY A 228 -1.11 5.48 13.05
N ILE A 229 -1.02 6.11 14.22
CA ILE A 229 -0.24 5.61 15.36
C ILE A 229 -0.79 4.27 15.87
N GLY A 230 -2.09 4.00 15.75
CA GLY A 230 -2.68 2.71 16.08
C GLY A 230 -2.59 1.67 14.95
N ASN A 231 -2.39 2.11 13.72
CA ASN A 231 -2.43 1.26 12.53
C ASN A 231 -1.05 0.65 12.23
N SER A 232 -0.69 -0.40 12.95
CA SER A 232 0.58 -1.12 12.79
C SER A 232 0.64 -1.95 11.51
N SER A 233 1.83 -2.50 11.19
CA SER A 233 2.03 -3.36 10.02
C SER A 233 1.13 -4.58 10.02
N ASN A 234 0.64 -4.96 8.83
CA ASN A 234 -0.11 -6.20 8.59
C ASN A 234 0.68 -7.47 9.02
N ALA A 235 2.00 -7.35 9.21
CA ALA A 235 2.84 -8.42 9.72
C ALA A 235 2.33 -8.97 11.07
N PHE A 236 1.78 -8.12 11.95
CA PHE A 236 1.23 -8.55 13.22
C PHE A 236 -0.08 -9.34 13.09
N LEU A 237 -0.88 -9.06 12.05
CA LEU A 237 -2.08 -9.87 11.74
C LEU A 237 -1.66 -11.29 11.30
N ILE A 238 -0.61 -11.39 10.49
CA ILE A 238 -0.03 -12.66 10.03
C ILE A 238 0.54 -13.44 11.22
N LEU A 239 1.32 -12.78 12.08
CA LEU A 239 1.89 -13.41 13.28
C LEU A 239 0.79 -13.89 14.23
N GLN A 240 -0.24 -13.07 14.48
CA GLN A 240 -1.38 -13.47 15.33
C GLN A 240 -2.04 -14.75 14.82
N THR A 241 -2.23 -14.85 13.50
CA THR A 241 -2.83 -16.06 12.89
C THR A 241 -1.93 -17.29 13.12
N LYS A 242 -0.61 -17.12 12.99
CA LYS A 242 0.36 -18.19 13.26
C LYS A 242 0.40 -18.59 14.73
N ASP A 243 0.35 -17.63 15.65
CA ASP A 243 0.43 -17.88 17.09
C ASP A 243 -0.87 -18.51 17.65
N LEU A 244 -1.99 -18.33 16.95
CA LEU A 244 -3.23 -19.08 17.21
C LEU A 244 -3.15 -20.56 16.75
N GLY A 245 -2.00 -21.00 16.20
CA GLY A 245 -1.74 -22.38 15.80
C GLY A 245 -2.18 -22.74 14.38
N PHE A 246 -2.57 -21.76 13.55
CA PHE A 246 -2.96 -22.05 12.17
C PHE A 246 -1.74 -22.34 11.27
N SER A 247 -1.96 -23.16 10.24
CA SER A 247 -0.90 -23.50 9.29
C SER A 247 -0.40 -22.26 8.54
N LEU A 248 0.84 -22.29 8.08
CA LEU A 248 1.40 -21.23 7.25
C LEU A 248 0.59 -21.08 5.95
N GLU A 249 0.16 -22.20 5.38
CA GLU A 249 -0.69 -22.26 4.19
C GLU A 249 -1.99 -21.47 4.39
N SER A 250 -2.76 -21.83 5.43
CA SER A 250 -4.01 -21.13 5.76
C SER A 250 -3.79 -19.63 5.97
N THR A 251 -2.70 -19.26 6.64
CA THR A 251 -2.34 -17.86 6.89
C THR A 251 -2.08 -17.10 5.58
N ILE A 252 -1.33 -17.70 4.64
CA ILE A 252 -1.03 -17.08 3.35
C ILE A 252 -2.28 -16.99 2.48
N LEU A 253 -3.14 -18.03 2.47
CA LEU A 253 -4.41 -18.02 1.71
C LEU A 253 -5.39 -16.97 2.23
N ILE A 254 -5.51 -16.82 3.55
CA ILE A 254 -6.33 -15.79 4.18
C ILE A 254 -5.80 -14.39 3.82
N TYR A 255 -4.47 -14.21 3.81
CA TYR A 255 -3.84 -12.96 3.38
C TYR A 255 -4.08 -12.68 1.89
N ALA A 256 -4.05 -13.70 1.02
CA ALA A 256 -4.41 -13.53 -0.40
C ALA A 256 -5.88 -13.09 -0.57
N ALA A 257 -6.79 -13.72 0.18
CA ALA A 257 -8.21 -13.34 0.17
C ALA A 257 -8.43 -11.90 0.67
N PHE A 258 -7.71 -11.47 1.71
CA PHE A 258 -7.69 -10.09 2.18
C PHE A 258 -7.30 -9.11 1.06
N ASN A 259 -6.21 -9.36 0.34
CA ASN A 259 -5.79 -8.52 -0.78
C ASN A 259 -6.84 -8.46 -1.89
N LEU A 260 -7.49 -9.59 -2.20
CA LEU A 260 -8.58 -9.63 -3.18
C LEU A 260 -9.77 -8.76 -2.76
N VAL A 261 -10.19 -8.86 -1.49
CA VAL A 261 -11.29 -8.02 -0.95
C VAL A 261 -10.93 -6.55 -1.01
N ALA A 262 -9.70 -6.18 -0.60
CA ALA A 262 -9.22 -4.79 -0.65
C ALA A 262 -9.21 -4.25 -2.09
N ALA A 263 -8.81 -5.07 -3.05
CA ALA A 263 -8.82 -4.74 -4.46
C ALA A 263 -10.24 -4.48 -4.99
N LEU A 264 -11.16 -5.40 -4.73
CA LEU A 264 -12.55 -5.34 -5.23
C LEU A 264 -13.31 -4.14 -4.68
N ILE A 265 -13.10 -3.78 -3.42
CA ILE A 265 -13.83 -2.67 -2.78
C ILE A 265 -13.26 -1.29 -3.13
N SER A 266 -12.00 -1.18 -3.54
CA SER A 266 -11.33 0.11 -3.72
C SER A 266 -12.05 1.03 -4.71
N TYR A 267 -12.45 0.53 -5.87
CA TYR A 267 -13.17 1.31 -6.88
C TYR A 267 -14.62 1.64 -6.47
N PRO A 268 -15.44 0.67 -6.01
CA PRO A 268 -16.78 0.96 -5.49
C PRO A 268 -16.79 1.98 -4.35
N ALA A 269 -15.83 1.88 -3.42
CA ALA A 269 -15.71 2.81 -2.30
C ALA A 269 -15.39 4.23 -2.74
N GLY A 270 -14.50 4.40 -3.73
CA GLY A 270 -14.21 5.69 -4.33
C GLY A 270 -15.48 6.34 -4.92
N ASN A 271 -16.21 5.60 -5.75
CA ASN A 271 -17.46 6.07 -6.37
C ASN A 271 -18.54 6.38 -5.31
N LEU A 272 -18.68 5.53 -4.29
CA LEU A 272 -19.62 5.74 -3.19
C LEU A 272 -19.26 6.99 -2.38
N SER A 273 -17.97 7.25 -2.17
CA SER A 273 -17.49 8.43 -1.45
C SER A 273 -17.81 9.75 -2.16
N ASP A 274 -17.83 9.73 -3.49
CA ASP A 274 -18.23 10.91 -4.28
C ASP A 274 -19.73 11.23 -4.13
N LYS A 275 -20.57 10.19 -3.91
CA LYS A 275 -22.02 10.31 -3.73
C LYS A 275 -22.43 10.63 -2.29
N LEU A 276 -21.95 9.84 -1.33
CA LEU A 276 -22.33 9.93 0.09
C LEU A 276 -21.47 10.90 0.91
N GLY A 277 -20.41 11.44 0.29
CA GLY A 277 -19.42 12.28 0.94
C GLY A 277 -18.26 11.47 1.54
N ARG A 278 -17.02 11.94 1.32
CA ARG A 278 -15.81 11.23 1.69
C ARG A 278 -15.67 10.99 3.19
N LYS A 279 -16.12 11.96 4.02
CA LYS A 279 -16.11 11.83 5.48
C LYS A 279 -16.90 10.60 5.94
N ASN A 280 -18.12 10.39 5.41
CA ASN A 280 -18.99 9.30 5.85
C ASN A 280 -18.41 7.93 5.47
N VAL A 281 -17.90 7.81 4.24
CA VAL A 281 -17.29 6.55 3.77
C VAL A 281 -15.99 6.24 4.52
N LEU A 282 -15.18 7.26 4.84
CA LEU A 282 -13.98 7.10 5.65
C LEU A 282 -14.33 6.72 7.10
N LEU A 283 -15.41 7.28 7.66
CA LEU A 283 -15.92 6.92 8.99
C LEU A 283 -16.30 5.43 9.05
N VAL A 284 -17.01 4.94 8.03
CA VAL A 284 -17.34 3.50 7.92
C VAL A 284 -16.06 2.65 7.86
N SER A 285 -15.05 3.10 7.13
CA SER A 285 -13.74 2.42 7.09
C SER A 285 -13.11 2.32 8.48
N PHE A 286 -13.10 3.42 9.26
CA PHE A 286 -12.54 3.41 10.61
C PHE A 286 -13.34 2.53 11.59
N LEU A 287 -14.68 2.48 11.44
CA LEU A 287 -15.53 1.58 12.23
C LEU A 287 -15.23 0.11 11.91
N ILE A 288 -15.07 -0.23 10.62
CA ILE A 288 -14.67 -1.58 10.21
C ILE A 288 -13.30 -1.93 10.80
N TYR A 289 -12.34 -1.01 10.76
CA TYR A 289 -11.03 -1.19 11.38
C TYR A 289 -11.16 -1.50 12.88
N LEU A 290 -11.93 -0.70 13.61
CA LEU A 290 -12.15 -0.89 15.05
C LEU A 290 -12.72 -2.27 15.36
N ILE A 291 -13.78 -2.69 14.64
CA ILE A 291 -14.39 -4.01 14.80
C ILE A 291 -13.35 -5.11 14.51
N THR A 292 -12.57 -4.96 13.46
CA THR A 292 -11.55 -5.94 13.06
C THR A 292 -10.47 -6.09 14.13
N TYR A 293 -9.96 -4.99 14.67
CA TYR A 293 -8.92 -5.04 15.69
C TYR A 293 -9.43 -5.62 17.01
N ILE A 294 -10.68 -5.34 17.40
CA ILE A 294 -11.34 -6.01 18.53
C ILE A 294 -11.47 -7.52 18.22
N GLY A 295 -11.82 -7.87 16.99
CA GLY A 295 -11.89 -9.27 16.54
C GLY A 295 -10.55 -9.99 16.70
N PHE A 296 -9.44 -9.40 16.21
CA PHE A 296 -8.11 -10.00 16.36
C PHE A 296 -7.64 -10.09 17.83
N ALA A 297 -8.12 -9.19 18.69
CA ALA A 297 -7.83 -9.25 20.13
C ALA A 297 -8.54 -10.40 20.86
N THR A 298 -9.72 -10.83 20.40
CA THR A 298 -10.62 -11.70 21.16
C THR A 298 -10.91 -13.05 20.50
N ILE A 299 -10.84 -13.12 19.17
CA ILE A 299 -11.25 -14.30 18.40
C ILE A 299 -10.10 -15.31 18.30
N LYS A 300 -10.40 -16.60 18.50
CA LYS A 300 -9.46 -17.72 18.35
C LYS A 300 -9.88 -18.72 17.27
N ASN A 301 -11.04 -18.57 16.68
CA ASN A 301 -11.56 -19.47 15.65
C ASN A 301 -11.06 -19.06 14.27
N LEU A 302 -10.55 -20.04 13.46
CA LEU A 302 -9.99 -19.81 12.13
C LEU A 302 -10.95 -19.08 11.17
N TRP A 303 -12.20 -19.53 11.12
CA TRP A 303 -13.18 -18.94 10.19
C TRP A 303 -13.54 -17.51 10.56
N LEU A 304 -13.61 -17.21 11.85
CA LEU A 304 -13.85 -15.83 12.32
C LEU A 304 -12.61 -14.96 12.13
N ILE A 305 -11.40 -15.49 12.25
CA ILE A 305 -10.16 -14.78 11.89
C ILE A 305 -10.12 -14.50 10.38
N ALA A 306 -10.48 -15.48 9.54
CA ALA A 306 -10.57 -15.26 8.10
C ALA A 306 -11.62 -14.20 7.76
N ALA A 307 -12.78 -14.19 8.41
CA ALA A 307 -13.78 -13.13 8.27
C ALA A 307 -13.24 -11.76 8.72
N SER A 308 -12.46 -11.72 9.81
CA SER A 308 -11.79 -10.48 10.27
C SER A 308 -10.78 -9.97 9.25
N PHE A 309 -10.02 -10.84 8.56
CA PHE A 309 -9.18 -10.43 7.44
C PHE A 309 -10.00 -9.89 6.27
N GLY A 310 -11.15 -10.48 5.96
CA GLY A 310 -12.09 -9.97 4.96
C GLY A 310 -12.57 -8.55 5.30
N LEU A 311 -12.99 -8.32 6.55
CA LEU A 311 -13.35 -6.98 7.04
C LEU A 311 -12.16 -6.03 6.99
N TYR A 312 -10.96 -6.48 7.35
CA TYR A 312 -9.76 -5.68 7.25
C TYR A 312 -9.43 -5.30 5.80
N GLY A 313 -9.72 -6.19 4.83
CA GLY A 313 -9.62 -5.90 3.40
C GLY A 313 -10.58 -4.78 2.97
N LEU A 314 -11.84 -4.81 3.45
CA LEU A 314 -12.80 -3.72 3.22
C LEU A 314 -12.26 -2.39 3.78
N TYR A 315 -11.81 -2.38 5.05
CA TYR A 315 -11.19 -1.21 5.65
C TYR A 315 -10.06 -0.67 4.78
N GLN A 316 -9.10 -1.51 4.42
CA GLN A 316 -7.88 -1.06 3.74
C GLN A 316 -8.16 -0.55 2.32
N GLY A 317 -9.04 -1.21 1.57
CA GLY A 317 -9.44 -0.77 0.24
C GLY A 317 -10.15 0.58 0.25
N ILE A 318 -11.07 0.78 1.22
CA ILE A 318 -11.76 2.07 1.41
C ILE A 318 -10.76 3.15 1.84
N PHE A 319 -9.93 2.87 2.85
CA PHE A 319 -8.97 3.84 3.39
C PHE A 319 -7.97 4.32 2.34
N ARG A 320 -7.39 3.40 1.55
CA ARG A 320 -6.43 3.75 0.49
C ARG A 320 -7.03 4.64 -0.59
N SER A 321 -8.26 4.36 -1.01
CA SER A 321 -8.93 5.11 -2.08
C SER A 321 -9.49 6.45 -1.59
N VAL A 322 -10.20 6.45 -0.46
CA VAL A 322 -10.93 7.64 0.03
C VAL A 322 -10.04 8.57 0.85
N GLY A 323 -9.10 8.03 1.63
CA GLY A 323 -8.25 8.83 2.51
C GLY A 323 -7.37 9.84 1.74
N LYS A 324 -6.67 9.38 0.70
CA LYS A 324 -5.87 10.25 -0.17
C LYS A 324 -6.74 11.26 -0.92
N ALA A 325 -7.91 10.82 -1.42
CA ALA A 325 -8.84 11.69 -2.11
C ALA A 325 -9.38 12.80 -1.20
N MET A 326 -9.70 12.47 0.06
CA MET A 326 -10.13 13.45 1.05
C MET A 326 -9.06 14.47 1.40
N ALA A 327 -7.78 14.06 1.48
CA ALA A 327 -6.67 14.98 1.67
C ALA A 327 -6.65 16.06 0.58
N THR A 328 -6.88 15.66 -0.69
CA THR A 328 -6.85 16.59 -1.83
C THR A 328 -8.02 17.58 -1.87
N ASP A 329 -9.14 17.30 -1.19
CA ASP A 329 -10.29 18.21 -1.13
C ASP A 329 -10.02 19.45 -0.29
N PHE A 330 -9.11 19.36 0.67
CA PHE A 330 -8.76 20.48 1.56
C PHE A 330 -7.63 21.35 1.01
N ILE A 331 -7.05 20.98 -0.13
CA ILE A 331 -5.83 21.61 -0.65
C ILE A 331 -6.12 22.34 -1.96
N PRO A 332 -5.71 23.62 -2.10
CA PRO A 332 -5.73 24.32 -3.36
C PRO A 332 -4.96 23.59 -4.45
N GLN A 333 -5.39 23.75 -5.71
CA GLN A 333 -4.85 22.98 -6.84
C GLN A 333 -3.33 23.08 -7.00
N HIS A 334 -2.77 24.26 -6.73
CA HIS A 334 -1.32 24.52 -6.84
C HIS A 334 -0.47 23.88 -5.72
N LEU A 335 -1.10 23.49 -4.57
CA LEU A 335 -0.42 22.84 -3.44
C LEU A 335 -0.68 21.32 -3.37
N ARG A 336 -1.45 20.74 -4.31
CA ARG A 336 -1.87 19.33 -4.23
C ARG A 336 -0.72 18.34 -4.17
N ALA A 337 0.35 18.57 -4.95
CA ALA A 337 1.51 17.69 -4.93
C ALA A 337 2.19 17.67 -3.56
N SER A 338 2.44 18.85 -2.99
CA SER A 338 3.05 19.01 -1.66
C SER A 338 2.16 18.46 -0.55
N GLY A 339 0.83 18.66 -0.65
CA GLY A 339 -0.11 18.13 0.32
C GLY A 339 -0.21 16.60 0.28
N ILE A 340 -0.20 15.98 -0.91
CA ILE A 340 -0.11 14.52 -0.99
C ILE A 340 1.20 14.02 -0.38
N GLY A 341 2.30 14.74 -0.56
CA GLY A 341 3.59 14.45 0.08
C GLY A 341 3.51 14.48 1.61
N TRP A 342 2.90 15.51 2.19
CA TRP A 342 2.70 15.61 3.64
C TRP A 342 1.77 14.53 4.19
N TYR A 343 0.70 14.18 3.46
CA TYR A 343 -0.17 13.06 3.81
C TYR A 343 0.61 11.73 3.83
N ALA A 344 1.42 11.46 2.82
CA ALA A 344 2.26 10.27 2.77
C ALA A 344 3.33 10.27 3.88
N THR A 345 3.97 11.42 4.15
CA THR A 345 4.93 11.58 5.26
C THR A 345 4.26 11.28 6.60
N THR A 346 3.06 11.79 6.83
CA THR A 346 2.28 11.50 8.06
C THR A 346 2.05 10.00 8.20
N LEU A 347 1.57 9.32 7.16
CA LEU A 347 1.37 7.87 7.18
C LEU A 347 2.68 7.10 7.39
N GLY A 348 3.78 7.55 6.79
CA GLY A 348 5.08 6.91 6.94
C GLY A 348 5.63 6.99 8.37
N LEU A 349 5.60 8.19 8.95
CA LEU A 349 6.11 8.42 10.32
C LEU A 349 5.23 7.76 11.37
N THR A 350 3.91 7.87 11.24
CA THR A 350 2.98 7.24 12.19
C THR A 350 2.99 5.72 12.06
N GLY A 351 3.10 5.17 10.85
CA GLY A 351 3.25 3.74 10.61
C GLY A 351 4.55 3.17 11.19
N LEU A 352 5.67 3.93 11.13
CA LEU A 352 6.91 3.59 11.82
C LEU A 352 6.70 3.50 13.33
N ALA A 353 6.14 4.57 13.93
CA ALA A 353 5.86 4.60 15.36
C ALA A 353 4.91 3.47 15.77
N ALA A 354 3.81 3.28 15.04
CA ALA A 354 2.84 2.23 15.28
C ALA A 354 3.46 0.84 15.28
N SER A 355 4.31 0.54 14.28
CA SER A 355 4.92 -0.78 14.14
C SER A 355 5.97 -1.04 15.23
N ILE A 356 6.75 -0.03 15.62
CA ILE A 356 7.71 -0.16 16.74
C ILE A 356 6.96 -0.38 18.06
N ILE A 357 5.92 0.41 18.34
CA ILE A 357 5.11 0.27 19.56
C ILE A 357 4.42 -1.09 19.58
N ALA A 358 3.81 -1.51 18.46
CA ALA A 358 3.16 -2.82 18.35
C ALA A 358 4.15 -3.96 18.64
N GLY A 359 5.37 -3.89 18.10
CA GLY A 359 6.40 -4.87 18.37
C GLY A 359 6.82 -4.94 19.84
N GLN A 360 6.97 -3.79 20.50
CA GLN A 360 7.27 -3.73 21.94
C GLN A 360 6.11 -4.27 22.80
N LEU A 361 4.86 -3.95 22.43
CA LEU A 361 3.68 -4.49 23.10
C LEU A 361 3.60 -6.01 22.92
N TRP A 362 3.88 -6.49 21.72
CA TRP A 362 3.90 -7.92 21.39
C TRP A 362 4.85 -8.71 22.31
N ASP A 363 6.09 -8.21 22.48
CA ASP A 363 7.12 -8.89 23.27
C ASP A 363 6.94 -8.75 24.80
N LYS A 364 6.47 -7.57 25.28
CA LYS A 364 6.48 -7.24 26.72
C LYS A 364 5.14 -7.42 27.42
N VAL A 365 4.02 -7.25 26.69
CA VAL A 365 2.67 -7.26 27.28
C VAL A 365 1.88 -8.45 26.75
N GLY A 366 2.04 -8.76 25.47
CA GLY A 366 1.36 -9.86 24.79
C GLY A 366 0.62 -9.43 23.54
N HIS A 367 0.24 -10.40 22.73
CA HIS A 367 -0.31 -10.22 21.39
C HIS A 367 -1.62 -9.43 21.38
N THR A 368 -2.52 -9.73 22.32
CA THR A 368 -3.80 -9.03 22.47
C THR A 368 -3.63 -7.53 22.69
N ALA A 369 -2.57 -7.10 23.40
CA ALA A 369 -2.31 -5.69 23.69
C ALA A 369 -2.07 -4.86 22.42
N VAL A 370 -1.47 -5.45 21.38
CA VAL A 370 -1.25 -4.80 20.08
C VAL A 370 -2.58 -4.40 19.43
N PHE A 371 -3.54 -5.31 19.46
CA PHE A 371 -4.84 -5.08 18.83
C PHE A 371 -5.73 -4.16 19.66
N ILE A 372 -5.69 -4.25 20.99
CA ILE A 372 -6.38 -3.29 21.88
C ILE A 372 -5.80 -1.90 21.68
N TYR A 373 -4.48 -1.75 21.63
CA TYR A 373 -3.80 -0.48 21.34
C TYR A 373 -4.27 0.11 20.00
N GLY A 374 -4.29 -0.69 18.94
CA GLY A 374 -4.78 -0.26 17.63
C GLY A 374 -6.26 0.14 17.66
N ALA A 375 -7.11 -0.62 18.38
CA ALA A 375 -8.52 -0.30 18.54
C ALA A 375 -8.75 1.03 19.27
N VAL A 376 -7.99 1.32 20.33
CA VAL A 376 -8.05 2.60 21.08
C VAL A 376 -7.72 3.77 20.17
N PHE A 377 -6.62 3.70 19.42
CA PHE A 377 -6.26 4.77 18.47
C PHE A 377 -7.23 4.84 17.28
N GLY A 378 -7.79 3.71 16.84
CA GLY A 378 -8.89 3.68 15.89
C GLY A 378 -10.11 4.47 16.38
N LEU A 379 -10.49 4.30 17.66
CA LEU A 379 -11.57 5.06 18.30
C LEU A 379 -11.24 6.56 18.35
N PHE A 380 -10.01 6.93 18.73
CA PHE A 380 -9.58 8.34 18.67
C PHE A 380 -9.69 8.92 17.27
N GLY A 381 -9.27 8.17 16.25
CA GLY A 381 -9.42 8.57 14.85
C GLY A 381 -10.89 8.81 14.46
N ILE A 382 -11.82 7.95 14.90
CA ILE A 382 -13.27 8.11 14.69
C ILE A 382 -13.77 9.38 15.35
N VAL A 383 -13.49 9.57 16.64
CA VAL A 383 -13.94 10.75 17.40
C VAL A 383 -13.45 12.04 16.76
N LEU A 384 -12.16 12.10 16.42
CA LEU A 384 -11.59 13.29 15.79
C LEU A 384 -12.12 13.52 14.37
N LEU A 385 -12.37 12.46 13.59
CA LEU A 385 -12.97 12.59 12.26
C LEU A 385 -14.39 13.19 12.37
N ILE A 386 -15.16 12.81 13.38
CA ILE A 386 -16.50 13.33 13.61
C ILE A 386 -16.45 14.79 14.03
N THR A 387 -15.59 15.14 14.99
CA THR A 387 -15.55 16.44 15.67
C THR A 387 -14.81 17.52 14.88
N LEU A 388 -13.66 17.19 14.28
CA LEU A 388 -12.81 18.18 13.63
C LEU A 388 -13.14 18.41 12.16
N ILE A 389 -13.71 17.42 11.48
CA ILE A 389 -13.98 17.52 10.05
C ILE A 389 -15.48 17.78 9.83
N PRO A 390 -15.84 18.91 9.22
CA PRO A 390 -17.25 19.21 8.94
C PRO A 390 -17.85 18.24 7.93
N GLY A 391 -19.11 17.88 8.10
CA GLY A 391 -19.88 17.15 7.10
C GLY A 391 -20.05 17.98 5.82
N ARG A 392 -20.27 17.30 4.69
CA ARG A 392 -20.60 17.98 3.43
C ARG A 392 -21.93 18.73 3.63
N LYS A 393 -21.94 20.07 3.57
CA LYS A 393 -23.20 20.82 3.42
C LYS A 393 -23.86 20.34 2.13
N ARG A 394 -25.10 19.81 2.19
CA ARG A 394 -25.90 19.51 1.00
C ARG A 394 -26.02 20.81 0.21
N LYS A 395 -25.68 20.75 -1.08
CA LYS A 395 -25.95 21.83 -2.06
C LYS A 395 -27.44 21.91 -2.39
N ASN A 396 -28.29 21.96 -1.43
CA ASN A 396 -29.75 22.18 -1.62
C ASN A 396 -30.19 23.19 -0.59
N GLU A 397 -29.81 24.44 -0.79
CA GLU A 397 -30.49 25.63 -0.22
C GLU A 397 -29.87 26.84 -0.91
N VAL A 398 -30.14 26.94 -2.23
CA VAL A 398 -30.23 28.22 -2.93
C VAL A 398 -31.27 27.98 -4.04
N THR A 399 -32.52 28.16 -3.68
CA THR A 399 -33.58 28.59 -4.57
C THR A 399 -33.66 30.09 -4.55
#